data_aecc8d8da171455bfc956602fa8d5934
#
_entry.id   aecc8d8da171455bfc956602fa8d5934
#
_cell.length_a   1.000
_cell.length_b   1.000
_cell.length_c   1.000
_cell.angle_alpha   90.00
_cell.angle_beta   90.00
_cell.angle_gamma   90.00
#
_symmetry.space_group_name_H-M   'P 1'
#
loop_
_entity.id
_entity.type
_entity.pdbx_description
1 polymer ?
#
loop_
_entity_poly.entity_id
_entity_poly.type
_entity_poly.pdbx_seq_one_letter_code
_entity_poly.pdbx_strand_id
1 'polypeptide(L)'
;KYEKPFKRWDKARIEKEKELMKKYGLKRKKEIWRAESIARKYRRIARELIAKKDEKMEKIILEKINKYGFIEAKNIEDVLNLTAENILKRRLQTVVYELGLANTIKQARQLIVHGHIAINGRKVTWPSYLVKKEEENKIQLLIDPQKIGLKNRING
;
A
#
# COMPACT_ATOMS: atom_id res chain seq x y z
N LYS A 1 14.94 2.23 1.47
CA LYS A 1 15.77 1.15 2.03
C LYS A 1 14.87 0.08 2.63
N TYR A 2 15.34 -1.15 2.70
CA TYR A 2 14.63 -2.31 3.27
C TYR A 2 15.65 -3.24 3.94
N GLU A 3 15.18 -3.99 4.95
CA GLU A 3 15.97 -5.01 5.62
C GLU A 3 15.62 -6.38 5.05
N LYS A 4 16.65 -7.17 4.76
CA LYS A 4 16.48 -8.56 4.35
C LYS A 4 16.16 -9.42 5.57
N PRO A 5 15.38 -10.50 5.41
CA PRO A 5 15.16 -11.45 6.49
C PRO A 5 16.47 -12.09 6.98
N PHE A 6 16.61 -12.20 8.28
CA PHE A 6 17.80 -12.82 8.89
C PHE A 6 17.93 -14.30 8.52
N LYS A 7 16.84 -15.06 8.67
CA LYS A 7 16.80 -16.47 8.24
C LYS A 7 16.45 -16.56 6.75
N ARG A 8 17.41 -16.97 5.93
CA ARG A 8 17.25 -17.05 4.47
C ARG A 8 16.22 -18.09 4.05
N TRP A 9 16.21 -19.24 4.70
CA TRP A 9 15.42 -20.42 4.37
C TRP A 9 14.40 -20.76 5.45
N ASP A 10 13.40 -19.89 5.63
CA ASP A 10 12.26 -20.13 6.52
C ASP A 10 11.04 -20.44 5.64
N LYS A 11 10.61 -21.72 5.66
CA LYS A 11 9.53 -22.23 4.82
C LYS A 11 8.20 -21.45 5.07
N ALA A 12 7.82 -21.27 6.32
CA ALA A 12 6.57 -20.59 6.67
C ALA A 12 6.55 -19.15 6.18
N ARG A 13 7.66 -18.41 6.35
CA ARG A 13 7.81 -17.05 5.83
C ARG A 13 7.75 -17.01 4.30
N ILE A 14 8.44 -17.93 3.63
CA ILE A 14 8.46 -18.00 2.16
C ILE A 14 7.06 -18.27 1.59
N GLU A 15 6.28 -19.14 2.21
CA GLU A 15 4.91 -19.43 1.81
C GLU A 15 4.01 -18.19 1.97
N LYS A 16 4.06 -17.52 3.11
CA LYS A 16 3.36 -16.24 3.32
C LYS A 16 3.73 -15.17 2.29
N GLU A 17 5.02 -15.04 2.00
CA GLU A 17 5.51 -14.10 0.98
C GLU A 17 4.96 -14.44 -0.41
N LYS A 18 4.87 -15.72 -0.78
CA LYS A 18 4.26 -16.16 -2.05
C LYS A 18 2.78 -15.80 -2.13
N GLU A 19 2.03 -16.01 -1.05
CA GLU A 19 0.61 -15.64 -0.98
C GLU A 19 0.41 -14.13 -1.14
N LEU A 20 1.21 -13.32 -0.43
CA LEU A 20 1.16 -11.86 -0.55
C LEU A 20 1.56 -11.39 -1.96
N MET A 21 2.56 -11.99 -2.57
CA MET A 21 2.95 -11.68 -3.93
C MET A 21 1.83 -11.95 -4.94
N LYS A 22 1.11 -13.06 -4.76
CA LYS A 22 -0.04 -13.42 -5.61
C LYS A 22 -1.21 -12.46 -5.37
N LYS A 23 -1.54 -12.20 -4.10
CA LYS A 23 -2.67 -11.34 -3.70
C LYS A 23 -2.53 -9.89 -4.18
N TYR A 24 -1.33 -9.32 -4.07
CA TYR A 24 -1.05 -7.92 -4.43
C TYR A 24 -0.33 -7.74 -5.76
N GLY A 25 -0.13 -8.80 -6.54
CA GLY A 25 0.51 -8.75 -7.85
C GLY A 25 1.95 -8.25 -7.82
N LEU A 26 2.71 -8.62 -6.79
CA LEU A 26 4.09 -8.20 -6.61
C LEU A 26 5.03 -9.01 -7.50
N LYS A 27 6.07 -8.37 -8.04
CA LYS A 27 7.09 -9.04 -8.86
C LYS A 27 8.29 -9.56 -8.07
N ARG A 28 8.65 -8.87 -7.00
CA ARG A 28 9.87 -9.14 -6.22
C ARG A 28 9.59 -9.16 -4.72
N LYS A 29 10.22 -10.07 -4.00
CA LYS A 29 10.11 -10.19 -2.53
C LYS A 29 10.54 -8.91 -1.80
N LYS A 30 11.47 -8.15 -2.34
CA LYS A 30 11.89 -6.86 -1.76
C LYS A 30 10.76 -5.84 -1.64
N GLU A 31 9.70 -5.96 -2.43
CA GLU A 31 8.52 -5.10 -2.28
C GLU A 31 7.79 -5.38 -0.96
N ILE A 32 7.71 -6.65 -0.55
CA ILE A 32 7.17 -7.07 0.75
C ILE A 32 8.09 -6.58 1.88
N TRP A 33 9.40 -6.81 1.76
CA TRP A 33 10.36 -6.41 2.80
C TRP A 33 10.39 -4.89 3.00
N ARG A 34 10.17 -4.13 1.95
CA ARG A 34 10.04 -2.66 2.03
C ARG A 34 8.78 -2.27 2.81
N ALA A 35 7.65 -2.89 2.52
CA ALA A 35 6.40 -2.66 3.25
C ALA A 35 6.55 -3.05 4.74
N GLU A 36 7.18 -4.18 5.01
CA GLU A 36 7.46 -4.63 6.37
C GLU A 36 8.39 -3.69 7.13
N SER A 37 9.41 -3.15 6.46
CA SER A 37 10.33 -2.16 7.05
C SER A 37 9.61 -0.86 7.42
N ILE A 38 8.66 -0.41 6.59
CA ILE A 38 7.82 0.75 6.90
C ILE A 38 6.95 0.48 8.13
N ALA A 39 6.25 -0.65 8.15
CA ALA A 39 5.41 -1.04 9.29
C ALA A 39 6.22 -1.16 10.58
N ARG A 40 7.40 -1.78 10.52
CA ARG A 40 8.32 -1.91 11.65
C ARG A 40 8.80 -0.56 12.17
N LYS A 41 9.12 0.37 11.26
CA LYS A 41 9.51 1.73 11.63
C LYS A 41 8.42 2.43 12.44
N TYR A 42 7.18 2.41 11.97
CA TYR A 42 6.07 3.03 12.70
C TYR A 42 5.78 2.37 14.04
N ARG A 43 5.81 1.04 14.11
CA ARG A 43 5.67 0.31 15.38
C ARG A 43 6.77 0.65 16.39
N ARG A 44 8.01 0.82 15.92
CA ARG A 44 9.12 1.26 16.78
C ARG A 44 8.88 2.66 17.32
N ILE A 45 8.52 3.60 16.46
CA ILE A 45 8.20 4.97 16.87
C ILE A 45 7.06 4.99 17.89
N ALA A 46 6.01 4.21 17.66
CA ALA A 46 4.89 4.10 18.59
C ALA A 46 5.34 3.61 19.98
N ARG A 47 6.19 2.58 20.04
CA ARG A 47 6.74 2.11 21.34
C ARG A 47 7.57 3.15 22.05
N GLU A 48 8.42 3.90 21.31
CA GLU A 48 9.22 4.98 21.88
C GLU A 48 8.34 6.11 22.44
N LEU A 49 7.25 6.46 21.72
CA LEU A 49 6.32 7.51 22.16
C LEU A 49 5.49 7.10 23.38
N ILE A 50 5.05 5.83 23.44
CA ILE A 50 4.36 5.30 24.63
C ILE A 50 5.26 5.40 25.86
N ALA A 51 6.55 5.10 25.72
CA ALA A 51 7.51 5.18 26.82
C ALA A 51 7.80 6.63 27.25
N LYS A 52 7.88 7.57 26.29
CA LYS A 52 8.22 8.99 26.53
C LYS A 52 7.01 9.86 26.87
N LYS A 53 5.79 9.41 26.58
CA LYS A 53 4.54 10.17 26.74
C LYS A 53 4.56 11.55 26.06
N ASP A 54 5.09 11.64 24.84
CA ASP A 54 5.15 12.85 24.05
C ASP A 54 3.88 13.02 23.20
N GLU A 55 2.89 13.74 23.73
CA GLU A 55 1.59 13.94 23.07
C GLU A 55 1.68 14.68 21.74
N LYS A 56 2.64 15.60 21.57
CA LYS A 56 2.79 16.35 20.32
C LYS A 56 3.24 15.44 19.17
N MET A 57 4.24 14.61 19.43
CA MET A 57 4.72 13.66 18.44
C MET A 57 3.71 12.55 18.15
N GLU A 58 2.94 12.12 19.16
CA GLU A 58 1.84 11.18 18.98
C GLU A 58 0.80 11.68 17.97
N LYS A 59 0.35 12.93 18.13
CA LYS A 59 -0.59 13.56 17.19
C LYS A 59 -0.05 13.60 15.76
N ILE A 60 1.20 13.99 15.57
CA ILE A 60 1.85 14.08 14.25
C ILE A 60 1.89 12.70 13.59
N ILE A 61 2.25 11.66 14.32
CA ILE A 61 2.32 10.30 13.80
C ILE A 61 0.93 9.74 13.48
N LEU A 62 -0.06 9.97 14.35
CA LEU A 62 -1.45 9.56 14.11
C LEU A 62 -2.04 10.25 12.88
N GLU A 63 -1.85 11.56 12.73
CA GLU A 63 -2.28 12.29 11.54
C GLU A 63 -1.65 11.73 10.27
N LYS A 64 -0.36 11.43 10.31
CA LYS A 64 0.36 10.87 9.17
C LYS A 64 -0.17 9.49 8.77
N ILE A 65 -0.40 8.61 9.74
CA ILE A 65 -0.93 7.26 9.51
C ILE A 65 -2.35 7.33 8.96
N ASN A 66 -3.19 8.18 9.53
CA ASN A 66 -4.56 8.37 9.09
C ASN A 66 -4.63 9.04 7.71
N LYS A 67 -3.72 9.95 7.39
CA LYS A 67 -3.61 10.59 6.08
C LYS A 67 -3.35 9.59 4.96
N TYR A 68 -2.47 8.62 5.19
CA TYR A 68 -2.23 7.52 4.25
C TYR A 68 -3.29 6.41 4.33
N GLY A 69 -4.05 6.34 5.40
CA GLY A 69 -5.06 5.32 5.60
C GLY A 69 -4.51 3.91 5.80
N PHE A 70 -3.31 3.77 6.38
CA PHE A 70 -2.72 2.47 6.66
C PHE A 70 -3.54 1.67 7.65
N ILE A 71 -4.03 2.34 8.69
CA ILE A 71 -4.92 1.82 9.71
C ILE A 71 -5.73 2.98 10.29
N GLU A 72 -6.95 2.70 10.75
CA GLU A 72 -7.72 3.67 11.53
C GLU A 72 -7.22 3.69 12.97
N ALA A 73 -6.29 4.59 13.25
CA ALA A 73 -5.69 4.74 14.56
C ALA A 73 -6.34 5.93 15.30
N LYS A 74 -6.93 5.65 16.46
CA LYS A 74 -7.41 6.67 17.41
C LYS A 74 -6.33 6.98 18.45
N ASN A 75 -5.62 5.97 18.89
CA ASN A 75 -4.56 6.04 19.89
C ASN A 75 -3.24 5.55 19.31
N ILE A 76 -2.13 5.97 19.94
CA ILE A 76 -0.79 5.51 19.52
C ILE A 76 -0.63 3.99 19.67
N GLU A 77 -1.33 3.36 20.59
CA GLU A 77 -1.33 1.91 20.80
C GLU A 77 -1.88 1.14 19.58
N ASP A 78 -2.84 1.71 18.86
CA ASP A 78 -3.40 1.12 17.64
C ASP A 78 -2.34 0.94 16.55
N VAL A 79 -1.32 1.81 16.53
CA VAL A 79 -0.21 1.75 15.58
C VAL A 79 0.65 0.51 15.77
N LEU A 80 0.65 -0.10 16.95
CA LEU A 80 1.37 -1.35 17.22
C LEU A 80 0.80 -2.54 16.43
N ASN A 81 -0.45 -2.45 15.96
CA ASN A 81 -1.10 -3.46 15.14
C ASN A 81 -0.84 -3.30 13.65
N LEU A 82 -0.05 -2.30 13.25
CA LEU A 82 0.28 -2.05 11.85
C LEU A 82 1.09 -3.21 11.25
N THR A 83 0.62 -3.75 10.13
CA THR A 83 1.25 -4.85 9.42
C THR A 83 1.75 -4.42 8.04
N ALA A 84 2.62 -5.24 7.43
CA ALA A 84 3.06 -5.02 6.05
C ALA A 84 1.88 -5.01 5.05
N GLU A 85 0.87 -5.82 5.31
CA GLU A 85 -0.32 -5.91 4.46
C GLU A 85 -1.11 -4.60 4.41
N ASN A 86 -1.20 -3.89 5.54
CA ASN A 86 -1.81 -2.55 5.60
C ASN A 86 -1.09 -1.56 4.67
N ILE A 87 0.23 -1.64 4.58
CA ILE A 87 1.02 -0.83 3.66
C ILE A 87 0.79 -1.25 2.21
N LEU A 88 0.75 -2.55 1.92
CA LEU A 88 0.52 -3.08 0.57
C LEU A 88 -0.86 -2.70 0.02
N LYS A 89 -1.88 -2.64 0.87
CA LYS A 89 -3.23 -2.18 0.49
C LYS A 89 -3.27 -0.74 0.01
N ARG A 90 -2.34 0.10 0.46
CA ARG A 90 -2.28 1.53 0.10
C ARG A 90 -1.37 1.82 -1.10
N ARG A 91 -0.80 0.81 -1.73
CA ARG A 91 -0.05 0.98 -2.98
C ARG A 91 -1.00 1.35 -4.12
N LEU A 92 -0.53 2.21 -5.02
CA LEU A 92 -1.33 2.64 -6.18
C LEU A 92 -1.86 1.46 -7.00
N GLN A 93 -1.05 0.42 -7.18
CA GLN A 93 -1.47 -0.80 -7.87
C GLN A 93 -2.73 -1.44 -7.25
N THR A 94 -2.76 -1.58 -5.94
CA THR A 94 -3.89 -2.16 -5.22
C THR A 94 -5.11 -1.24 -5.28
N VAL A 95 -4.91 0.05 -5.06
CA VAL A 95 -5.99 1.05 -5.08
C VAL A 95 -6.64 1.14 -6.47
N VAL A 96 -5.85 1.15 -7.54
CA VAL A 96 -6.37 1.14 -8.92
C VAL A 96 -7.22 -0.10 -9.19
N TYR A 97 -6.79 -1.26 -8.70
CA TYR A 97 -7.56 -2.49 -8.83
C TYR A 97 -8.87 -2.43 -8.01
N GLU A 98 -8.83 -1.95 -6.78
CA GLU A 98 -10.00 -1.82 -5.90
C GLU A 98 -11.03 -0.82 -6.41
N LEU A 99 -10.58 0.27 -7.05
CA LEU A 99 -11.46 1.25 -7.70
C LEU A 99 -12.12 0.72 -8.99
N GLY A 100 -11.78 -0.47 -9.44
CA GLY A 100 -12.36 -1.08 -10.64
C GLY A 100 -11.78 -0.54 -11.95
N LEU A 101 -10.68 0.19 -11.93
CA LEU A 101 -9.99 0.71 -13.12
C LEU A 101 -9.19 -0.35 -13.87
N ALA A 102 -9.07 -1.53 -13.30
CA ALA A 102 -8.44 -2.71 -13.91
C ALA A 102 -9.21 -3.98 -13.54
N ASN A 103 -9.20 -4.97 -14.43
CA ASN A 103 -9.85 -6.26 -14.18
C ASN A 103 -9.05 -7.17 -13.24
N THR A 104 -7.74 -7.03 -13.26
CA THR A 104 -6.82 -7.81 -12.43
C THR A 104 -5.75 -6.92 -11.80
N ILE A 105 -5.20 -7.39 -10.69
CA ILE A 105 -4.10 -6.67 -10.02
C ILE A 105 -2.85 -6.54 -10.91
N LYS A 106 -2.60 -7.51 -11.78
CA LYS A 106 -1.51 -7.47 -12.76
C LYS A 106 -1.78 -6.43 -13.85
N GLN A 107 -3.02 -6.35 -14.34
CA GLN A 107 -3.43 -5.32 -15.30
C GLN A 107 -3.29 -3.92 -14.70
N ALA A 108 -3.66 -3.74 -13.43
CA ALA A 108 -3.45 -2.47 -12.72
C ALA A 108 -1.98 -2.03 -12.76
N ARG A 109 -1.06 -2.96 -12.50
CA ARG A 109 0.38 -2.69 -12.60
C ARG A 109 0.80 -2.27 -14.02
N GLN A 110 0.31 -2.96 -15.03
CA GLN A 110 0.59 -2.64 -16.43
C GLN A 110 0.10 -1.24 -16.81
N LEU A 111 -1.13 -0.89 -16.43
CA LEU A 111 -1.70 0.43 -16.68
C LEU A 111 -0.87 1.55 -16.03
N ILE A 112 -0.42 1.35 -14.81
CA ILE A 112 0.41 2.32 -14.10
C ILE A 112 1.76 2.50 -14.81
N VAL A 113 2.46 1.42 -15.09
CA VAL A 113 3.79 1.44 -15.73
C VAL A 113 3.75 2.03 -17.13
N HIS A 114 2.66 1.78 -17.87
CA HIS A 114 2.46 2.33 -19.23
C HIS A 114 1.96 3.78 -19.23
N GLY A 115 1.81 4.42 -18.08
CA GLY A 115 1.42 5.82 -17.98
C GLY A 115 -0.05 6.11 -18.26
N HIS A 116 -0.93 5.14 -18.05
CA HIS A 116 -2.37 5.28 -18.24
C HIS A 116 -3.14 5.69 -16.97
N ILE A 117 -2.44 5.91 -15.88
CA ILE A 117 -3.02 6.35 -14.61
C ILE A 117 -2.46 7.72 -14.23
N ALA A 118 -3.37 8.61 -13.85
CA ALA A 118 -3.03 9.93 -13.32
C ALA A 118 -3.68 10.14 -11.95
N ILE A 119 -3.00 10.88 -11.10
CA ILE A 119 -3.51 11.35 -9.82
C ILE A 119 -3.49 12.87 -9.87
N ASN A 120 -4.66 13.48 -9.69
CA ASN A 120 -4.81 14.94 -9.70
C ASN A 120 -4.22 15.59 -10.97
N GLY A 121 -4.44 14.95 -12.13
CA GLY A 121 -3.99 15.39 -13.44
C GLY A 121 -2.51 15.09 -13.77
N ARG A 122 -1.76 14.50 -12.85
CA ARG A 122 -0.35 14.13 -13.07
C ARG A 122 -0.21 12.63 -13.25
N LYS A 123 0.47 12.20 -14.30
CA LYS A 123 0.80 10.79 -14.53
C LYS A 123 1.69 10.25 -13.43
N VAL A 124 1.32 9.09 -12.90
CA VAL A 124 2.11 8.35 -11.91
C VAL A 124 2.41 6.98 -12.49
N THR A 125 3.70 6.68 -12.67
CA THR A 125 4.18 5.43 -13.29
C THR A 125 4.75 4.42 -12.29
N TRP A 126 4.67 4.73 -10.99
CA TRP A 126 5.20 3.88 -9.92
C TRP A 126 4.09 3.07 -9.24
N PRO A 127 4.07 1.75 -9.43
CA PRO A 127 3.09 0.89 -8.76
C PRO A 127 3.20 0.91 -7.23
N SER A 128 4.38 1.22 -6.72
CA SER A 128 4.69 1.30 -5.29
C SER A 128 4.31 2.63 -4.63
N TYR A 129 3.76 3.58 -5.38
CA TYR A 129 3.30 4.85 -4.84
C TYR A 129 2.25 4.62 -3.76
N LEU A 130 2.43 5.25 -2.59
CA LEU A 130 1.48 5.16 -1.49
C LEU A 130 0.41 6.25 -1.62
N VAL A 131 -0.82 5.83 -1.84
CA VAL A 131 -1.95 6.72 -2.09
C VAL A 131 -2.50 7.27 -0.77
N LYS A 132 -2.62 8.59 -0.68
CA LYS A 132 -3.30 9.26 0.43
C LYS A 132 -4.81 9.10 0.29
N LYS A 133 -5.55 9.14 1.41
CA LYS A 133 -7.01 9.07 1.38
C LYS A 133 -7.64 10.16 0.51
N GLU A 134 -7.08 11.37 0.53
CA GLU A 134 -7.53 12.51 -0.28
C GLU A 134 -7.33 12.30 -1.78
N GLU A 135 -6.35 11.48 -2.16
CA GLU A 135 -5.99 11.22 -3.55
C GLU A 135 -6.82 10.10 -4.20
N GLU A 136 -7.50 9.26 -3.42
CA GLU A 136 -8.30 8.15 -3.95
C GLU A 136 -9.35 8.59 -4.97
N ASN A 137 -10.05 9.67 -4.68
CA ASN A 137 -11.09 10.20 -5.56
C ASN A 137 -10.54 10.98 -6.77
N LYS A 138 -9.22 11.20 -6.81
CA LYS A 138 -8.52 11.95 -7.84
C LYS A 138 -7.75 11.07 -8.81
N ILE A 139 -7.85 9.76 -8.66
CA ILE A 139 -7.23 8.78 -9.54
C ILE A 139 -8.07 8.65 -10.81
N GLN A 140 -7.43 8.84 -11.96
CA GLN A 140 -8.07 8.84 -13.27
C GLN A 140 -7.40 7.84 -14.21
N LEU A 141 -8.21 7.17 -15.02
CA LEU A 141 -7.75 6.35 -16.13
C LEU A 141 -7.66 7.21 -17.38
N LEU A 142 -6.48 7.28 -18.00
CA LEU A 142 -6.22 8.11 -19.17
C LEU A 142 -6.49 7.40 -20.51
N ILE A 143 -6.67 6.09 -20.50
CA ILE A 143 -6.97 5.28 -21.68
C ILE A 143 -8.47 4.93 -21.71
N ASP A 144 -9.01 4.77 -22.93
CA ASP A 144 -10.39 4.34 -23.11
C ASP A 144 -10.61 2.97 -22.44
N PRO A 145 -11.59 2.84 -21.52
CA PRO A 145 -11.93 1.58 -20.85
C PRO A 145 -12.20 0.43 -21.81
N GLN A 146 -12.76 0.71 -22.99
CA GLN A 146 -13.05 -0.32 -24.00
C GLN A 146 -11.78 -0.93 -24.57
N LYS A 147 -10.72 -0.14 -24.75
CA LYS A 147 -9.43 -0.62 -25.28
C LYS A 147 -8.72 -1.62 -24.37
N ILE A 148 -8.99 -1.57 -23.08
CA ILE A 148 -8.41 -2.48 -22.09
C ILE A 148 -9.35 -3.60 -21.68
N GLY A 149 -10.53 -3.71 -22.33
CA GLY A 149 -11.50 -4.75 -22.03
C GLY A 149 -12.01 -4.71 -20.59
N LEU A 150 -12.22 -3.52 -20.05
CA LEU A 150 -12.76 -3.35 -18.70
C LEU A 150 -14.16 -3.97 -18.63
N LYS A 151 -14.30 -5.02 -17.84
CA LYS A 151 -15.60 -5.57 -17.50
C LYS A 151 -16.29 -4.59 -16.55
N ASN A 152 -17.45 -4.10 -16.95
CA ASN A 152 -18.28 -3.28 -16.06
C ASN A 152 -18.57 -4.08 -14.79
N ARG A 153 -17.89 -3.77 -13.71
CA ARG A 153 -18.19 -4.25 -12.35
C ARG A 153 -19.35 -3.46 -11.71
N ILE A 154 -20.11 -2.74 -12.54
CA ILE A 154 -21.32 -2.06 -12.09
C ILE A 154 -22.41 -3.13 -12.07
N ASN A 155 -22.68 -3.61 -10.90
CA ASN A 155 -23.81 -4.39 -10.40
C ASN A 155 -23.35 -5.68 -9.68
N GLY A 156 -23.19 -5.51 -8.41
CA GLY A 156 -23.05 -6.57 -7.44
C GLY A 156 -22.92 -5.99 -6.08
#